data_560e9cb545c2906aa0c84b558c954039
#
_entry.id   560e9cb545c2906aa0c84b558c954039
#
_cell.length_a   1.000
_cell.length_b   1.000
_cell.length_c   1.000
_cell.angle_alpha   90.00
_cell.angle_beta   90.00
_cell.angle_gamma   90.00
#
_symmetry.space_group_name_H-M   'P 1'
#
loop_
_entity.id
_entity.type
_entity.pdbx_description
1 polymer ?
#
loop_
_entity_poly.entity_id
_entity_poly.type
_entity_poly.pdbx_seq_one_letter_code
_entity_poly.pdbx_strand_id
1 'polypeptide(L)'
;MGKVTVTIKTLSPLHLGSGQENIIVDSDVVHDQYGMPYFPAKRFRGALYESALELAEMGAGREALTVDNINTFFGRNTSSENALRISNFYLTDEGASYESLCDQWKYLQHEYSELLTPEDVLSVYTTMRYYTSIHPENGVALYGSLHTMRVVKKGTVFQGTIEWDHDVFDLPSVDVAYQKDTGKKEKKSHQKRSYRKKTYRKKAAKSQTKSHTEEIIELMLANLRFVGTKRNRGLGAIRCEIK
;
A
#
# COMPACT_ATOMS: atom_id res chain seq x y z
N MET A 1 19.96 2.60 1.78
CA MET A 1 18.88 1.84 2.45
C MET A 1 17.80 2.81 2.89
N GLY A 2 16.59 2.65 2.40
CA GLY A 2 15.43 3.40 2.84
C GLY A 2 14.43 2.50 3.55
N LYS A 3 13.64 3.10 4.44
CA LYS A 3 12.56 2.42 5.18
C LYS A 3 11.43 3.38 5.42
N VAL A 4 10.22 2.94 5.15
CA VAL A 4 8.99 3.68 5.49
C VAL A 4 8.03 2.76 6.25
N THR A 5 7.31 3.35 7.19
CA THR A 5 6.20 2.68 7.86
C THR A 5 4.92 3.04 7.13
N VAL A 6 4.16 2.03 6.74
CA VAL A 6 2.92 2.19 5.99
C VAL A 6 1.74 1.75 6.85
N THR A 7 0.72 2.58 6.88
CA THR A 7 -0.56 2.30 7.52
C THR A 7 -1.62 2.06 6.45
N ILE A 8 -2.37 0.96 6.57
CA ILE A 8 -3.47 0.59 5.67
C ILE A 8 -4.76 0.65 6.47
N LYS A 9 -5.68 1.54 6.08
CA LYS A 9 -7.02 1.63 6.66
C LYS A 9 -8.06 1.06 5.70
N THR A 10 -8.87 0.12 6.17
CA THR A 10 -9.97 -0.44 5.38
C THR A 10 -11.15 0.55 5.28
N LEU A 11 -11.52 0.92 4.06
CA LEU A 11 -12.66 1.80 3.77
C LEU A 11 -13.94 1.02 3.49
N SER A 12 -13.81 -0.25 3.11
CA SER A 12 -14.91 -1.22 2.99
C SER A 12 -14.47 -2.55 3.59
N PRO A 13 -15.39 -3.51 3.83
CA PRO A 13 -15.00 -4.84 4.29
C PRO A 13 -13.96 -5.47 3.37
N LEU A 14 -12.96 -6.15 3.95
CA LEU A 14 -11.83 -6.69 3.22
C LEU A 14 -11.74 -8.21 3.37
N HIS A 15 -11.67 -8.94 2.26
CA HIS A 15 -11.41 -10.37 2.28
C HIS A 15 -9.98 -10.70 1.87
N LEU A 16 -9.21 -11.19 2.83
CA LEU A 16 -7.87 -11.71 2.66
C LEU A 16 -7.90 -13.23 2.88
N GLY A 17 -8.44 -13.98 1.90
CA GLY A 17 -8.72 -15.41 2.06
C GLY A 17 -7.50 -16.21 2.51
N SER A 18 -7.65 -17.10 3.48
CA SER A 18 -6.60 -18.03 3.94
C SER A 18 -6.32 -19.15 2.91
N GLY A 19 -7.31 -19.42 2.06
CA GLY A 19 -7.35 -20.63 1.22
C GLY A 19 -7.80 -21.85 2.00
N GLN A 20 -8.22 -21.68 3.25
CA GLN A 20 -8.80 -22.72 4.08
C GLN A 20 -10.32 -22.58 4.13
N GLU A 21 -10.99 -23.68 4.12
CA GLU A 21 -12.42 -23.79 4.35
C GLU A 21 -12.62 -24.34 5.77
N ASN A 22 -13.62 -23.83 6.47
CA ASN A 22 -14.00 -24.28 7.80
C ASN A 22 -15.46 -24.80 7.72
N ILE A 23 -15.88 -25.59 8.69
CA ILE A 23 -17.27 -26.14 8.77
C ILE A 23 -18.31 -25.00 8.74
N ILE A 24 -17.94 -23.82 9.28
CA ILE A 24 -18.86 -22.67 9.42
C ILE A 24 -18.73 -21.69 8.23
N VAL A 25 -17.58 -21.65 7.56
CA VAL A 25 -17.25 -20.62 6.56
C VAL A 25 -16.57 -21.24 5.35
N ASP A 26 -17.18 -21.07 4.17
CA ASP A 26 -16.62 -21.57 2.92
C ASP A 26 -15.33 -20.84 2.51
N SER A 27 -15.15 -19.61 2.97
CA SER A 27 -13.94 -18.83 2.66
C SER A 27 -13.55 -17.97 3.85
N ASP A 28 -12.47 -18.38 4.52
CA ASP A 28 -11.97 -17.71 5.72
C ASP A 28 -10.83 -16.72 5.41
N VAL A 29 -10.53 -15.82 6.37
CA VAL A 29 -9.46 -14.84 6.27
C VAL A 29 -8.19 -15.33 6.96
N VAL A 30 -7.05 -14.82 6.51
CA VAL A 30 -5.75 -15.06 7.16
C VAL A 30 -5.73 -14.38 8.52
N HIS A 31 -5.35 -15.14 9.53
CA HIS A 31 -5.15 -14.64 10.90
C HIS A 31 -3.90 -15.27 11.53
N ASP A 32 -3.45 -14.70 12.63
CA ASP A 32 -2.33 -15.23 13.43
C ASP A 32 -2.81 -16.29 14.43
N GLN A 33 -1.89 -16.75 15.28
CA GLN A 33 -2.16 -17.77 16.30
C GLN A 33 -3.15 -17.32 17.37
N TYR A 34 -3.34 -16.02 17.55
CA TYR A 34 -4.28 -15.46 18.52
C TYR A 34 -5.67 -15.19 17.93
N GLY A 35 -5.82 -15.34 16.62
CA GLY A 35 -7.06 -15.03 15.88
C GLY A 35 -7.12 -13.61 15.31
N MET A 36 -6.05 -12.82 15.42
CA MET A 36 -6.03 -11.48 14.84
C MET A 36 -5.76 -11.54 13.33
N PRO A 37 -6.60 -10.91 12.49
CA PRO A 37 -6.36 -10.88 11.04
C PRO A 37 -5.13 -10.02 10.74
N TYR A 38 -4.35 -10.44 9.72
CA TYR A 38 -3.22 -9.66 9.22
C TYR A 38 -3.23 -9.61 7.70
N PHE A 39 -2.52 -8.63 7.13
CA PHE A 39 -2.37 -8.51 5.69
C PHE A 39 -1.01 -9.10 5.28
N PRO A 40 -0.98 -10.23 4.54
CA PRO A 40 0.27 -10.86 4.14
C PRO A 40 1.10 -10.00 3.19
N ALA A 41 2.41 -9.89 3.46
CA ALA A 41 3.38 -9.17 2.64
C ALA A 41 3.33 -9.56 1.16
N LYS A 42 3.20 -10.85 0.87
CA LYS A 42 3.15 -11.36 -0.50
C LYS A 42 1.98 -10.79 -1.30
N ARG A 43 0.80 -10.66 -0.67
CA ARG A 43 -0.39 -10.09 -1.33
C ARG A 43 -0.28 -8.59 -1.52
N PHE A 44 0.22 -7.91 -0.48
CA PHE A 44 0.46 -6.47 -0.58
C PHE A 44 1.47 -6.15 -1.66
N ARG A 45 2.58 -6.92 -1.74
CA ARG A 45 3.59 -6.80 -2.79
C ARG A 45 2.98 -6.95 -4.20
N GLY A 46 2.08 -7.93 -4.40
CA GLY A 46 1.39 -8.12 -5.67
C GLY A 46 0.52 -6.93 -6.05
N ALA A 47 -0.28 -6.43 -5.09
CA ALA A 47 -1.13 -5.26 -5.32
C ALA A 47 -0.33 -3.97 -5.56
N LEU A 48 0.78 -3.79 -4.85
CA LEU A 48 1.68 -2.65 -5.06
C LEU A 48 2.36 -2.71 -6.44
N TYR A 49 2.71 -3.92 -6.91
CA TYR A 49 3.26 -4.13 -8.24
C TYR A 49 2.22 -3.79 -9.34
N GLU A 50 0.95 -4.23 -9.19
CA GLU A 50 -0.14 -3.85 -10.09
C GLU A 50 -0.29 -2.32 -10.16
N SER A 51 -0.29 -1.66 -8.99
CA SER A 51 -0.36 -0.20 -8.89
C SER A 51 0.82 0.50 -9.59
N ALA A 52 2.04 -0.05 -9.48
CA ALA A 52 3.22 0.48 -10.17
C ALA A 52 3.08 0.40 -11.70
N LEU A 53 2.58 -0.73 -12.22
CA LEU A 53 2.35 -0.90 -13.66
C LEU A 53 1.28 0.06 -14.18
N GLU A 54 0.17 0.24 -13.46
CA GLU A 54 -0.87 1.20 -13.79
C GLU A 54 -0.30 2.64 -13.88
N LEU A 55 0.54 3.03 -12.92
CA LEU A 55 1.20 4.34 -12.93
C LEU A 55 2.16 4.51 -14.11
N ALA A 56 2.90 3.45 -14.48
CA ALA A 56 3.77 3.47 -15.65
C ALA A 56 2.96 3.65 -16.94
N GLU A 57 1.87 2.92 -17.09
CA GLU A 57 0.95 3.05 -18.25
C GLU A 57 0.32 4.46 -18.35
N MET A 58 -0.01 5.06 -17.18
CA MET A 58 -0.53 6.44 -17.13
C MET A 58 0.55 7.51 -17.33
N GLY A 59 1.84 7.15 -17.38
CA GLY A 59 2.95 8.09 -17.46
C GLY A 59 3.13 8.94 -16.19
N ALA A 60 2.54 8.53 -15.07
CA ALA A 60 2.53 9.32 -13.84
C ALA A 60 3.91 9.39 -13.15
N GLY A 61 4.77 8.41 -13.37
CA GLY A 61 6.13 8.31 -12.78
C GLY A 61 7.22 8.93 -13.64
N ARG A 62 6.88 9.68 -14.69
CA ARG A 62 7.81 10.24 -15.67
C ARG A 62 8.73 9.15 -16.27
N GLU A 63 9.98 9.52 -16.58
CA GLU A 63 10.97 8.60 -17.14
C GLU A 63 11.52 7.56 -16.15
N ALA A 64 11.33 7.78 -14.83
CA ALA A 64 11.84 6.89 -13.79
C ALA A 64 11.01 5.61 -13.66
N LEU A 65 9.69 5.68 -13.84
CA LEU A 65 8.78 4.56 -13.62
C LEU A 65 8.56 3.75 -14.90
N THR A 66 9.62 3.08 -15.36
CA THR A 66 9.57 2.14 -16.48
C THR A 66 9.26 0.72 -16.01
N VAL A 67 8.72 -0.12 -16.89
CA VAL A 67 8.45 -1.54 -16.58
C VAL A 67 9.72 -2.27 -16.14
N ASP A 68 10.88 -1.96 -16.73
CA ASP A 68 12.16 -2.57 -16.38
C ASP A 68 12.62 -2.18 -14.97
N ASN A 69 12.50 -0.89 -14.61
CA ASN A 69 12.82 -0.40 -13.27
C ASN A 69 11.87 -1.02 -12.23
N ILE A 70 10.57 -1.12 -12.54
CA ILE A 70 9.59 -1.79 -11.68
C ILE A 70 9.97 -3.25 -11.48
N ASN A 71 10.27 -3.99 -12.54
CA ASN A 71 10.68 -5.39 -12.45
C ASN A 71 11.95 -5.57 -11.61
N THR A 72 12.94 -4.68 -11.78
CA THR A 72 14.16 -4.67 -10.99
C THR A 72 13.86 -4.40 -9.51
N PHE A 73 13.07 -3.35 -9.22
CA PHE A 73 12.70 -2.99 -7.86
C PHE A 73 11.94 -4.11 -7.13
N PHE A 74 11.01 -4.77 -7.83
CA PHE A 74 10.28 -5.91 -7.30
C PHE A 74 11.02 -7.25 -7.41
N GLY A 75 12.28 -7.29 -7.88
CA GLY A 75 13.10 -8.50 -7.99
C GLY A 75 12.51 -9.56 -8.90
N ARG A 76 11.88 -9.16 -10.00
CA ARG A 76 11.34 -10.06 -11.02
C ARG A 76 12.34 -10.37 -12.13
N ASN A 77 13.42 -9.62 -12.26
CA ASN A 77 14.53 -9.91 -13.17
C ASN A 77 15.46 -10.92 -12.53
N THR A 78 15.85 -11.94 -13.28
CA THR A 78 16.62 -13.12 -12.84
C THR A 78 18.04 -12.82 -12.32
N SER A 79 18.53 -11.60 -12.47
CA SER A 79 19.90 -11.19 -12.12
C SER A 79 19.99 -10.18 -10.98
N SER A 80 18.88 -9.71 -10.42
CA SER A 80 18.91 -8.70 -9.39
C SER A 80 18.55 -9.25 -8.02
N GLU A 81 19.36 -8.96 -7.02
CA GLU A 81 18.97 -9.08 -5.62
C GLU A 81 17.71 -8.25 -5.39
N ASN A 82 16.77 -8.80 -4.61
CA ASN A 82 15.52 -8.12 -4.30
C ASN A 82 15.80 -6.79 -3.60
N ALA A 83 15.63 -5.67 -4.30
CA ALA A 83 15.79 -4.36 -3.71
C ALA A 83 14.70 -4.03 -2.69
N LEU A 84 13.50 -4.63 -2.82
CA LEU A 84 12.31 -4.35 -2.03
C LEU A 84 12.01 -5.46 -1.04
N ARG A 85 11.94 -5.12 0.25
CA ARG A 85 11.44 -5.96 1.34
C ARG A 85 10.18 -5.36 1.93
N ILE A 86 9.17 -6.18 2.11
CA ILE A 86 7.88 -5.78 2.68
C ILE A 86 7.58 -6.71 3.85
N SER A 87 7.26 -6.15 5.02
CA SER A 87 6.78 -6.94 6.16
C SER A 87 5.32 -7.35 5.97
N ASN A 88 4.84 -8.32 6.75
CA ASN A 88 3.41 -8.46 6.97
C ASN A 88 2.88 -7.18 7.64
N PHE A 89 1.62 -6.85 7.34
CA PHE A 89 0.94 -5.74 7.99
C PHE A 89 0.04 -6.31 9.08
N TYR A 90 0.36 -5.99 10.31
CA TYR A 90 -0.37 -6.46 11.46
C TYR A 90 -1.38 -5.43 11.94
N LEU A 91 -2.40 -5.91 12.60
CA LEU A 91 -3.47 -5.11 13.15
C LEU A 91 -2.92 -4.13 14.20
N THR A 92 -3.42 -2.88 14.14
CA THR A 92 -3.17 -1.87 15.16
C THR A 92 -4.49 -1.25 15.56
N ASP A 93 -4.64 -0.90 16.82
CA ASP A 93 -5.80 -0.17 17.31
C ASP A 93 -5.38 1.20 17.85
N GLU A 94 -6.33 2.08 18.17
CA GLU A 94 -6.07 3.45 18.62
C GLU A 94 -5.06 3.48 19.78
N GLY A 95 -3.78 3.72 19.45
CA GLY A 95 -2.68 3.81 20.41
C GLY A 95 -2.05 2.48 20.85
N ALA A 96 -2.56 1.32 20.42
CA ALA A 96 -2.00 0.00 20.72
C ALA A 96 -1.19 -0.53 19.52
N SER A 97 0.07 -0.95 19.76
CA SER A 97 0.86 -1.69 18.79
C SER A 97 0.39 -3.14 18.70
N TYR A 98 0.78 -3.82 17.61
CA TYR A 98 0.48 -5.24 17.44
C TYR A 98 1.01 -6.08 18.61
N GLU A 99 2.22 -5.79 19.08
CA GLU A 99 2.84 -6.50 20.22
C GLU A 99 2.01 -6.35 21.50
N SER A 100 1.52 -5.12 21.76
CA SER A 100 0.64 -4.87 22.91
C SER A 100 -0.69 -5.62 22.81
N LEU A 101 -1.27 -5.72 21.59
CA LEU A 101 -2.47 -6.52 21.37
C LEU A 101 -2.20 -8.02 21.54
N CYS A 102 -1.06 -8.51 21.07
CA CYS A 102 -0.65 -9.91 21.30
C CYS A 102 -0.55 -10.25 22.79
N ASP A 103 0.08 -9.38 23.59
CA ASP A 103 0.22 -9.59 25.03
C ASP A 103 -1.14 -9.61 25.72
N GLN A 104 -2.05 -8.71 25.35
CA GLN A 104 -3.40 -8.66 25.89
C GLN A 104 -4.20 -9.92 25.55
N TRP A 105 -4.21 -10.34 24.28
CA TRP A 105 -4.94 -11.54 23.86
C TRP A 105 -4.33 -12.82 24.44
N LYS A 106 -3.01 -12.91 24.50
CA LYS A 106 -2.30 -14.01 25.14
C LYS A 106 -2.69 -14.15 26.61
N TYR A 107 -2.71 -13.04 27.35
CA TYR A 107 -3.14 -13.03 28.74
C TYR A 107 -4.59 -13.48 28.90
N LEU A 108 -5.51 -12.91 28.11
CA LEU A 108 -6.94 -13.26 28.19
C LEU A 108 -7.20 -14.71 27.81
N GLN A 109 -6.56 -15.23 26.78
CA GLN A 109 -6.70 -16.64 26.36
C GLN A 109 -6.11 -17.61 27.39
N HIS A 110 -5.08 -17.20 28.12
CA HIS A 110 -4.54 -17.99 29.22
C HIS A 110 -5.48 -18.04 30.44
N GLU A 111 -5.99 -16.88 30.85
CA GLU A 111 -6.88 -16.78 32.02
C GLU A 111 -8.27 -17.39 31.75
N TYR A 112 -8.76 -17.30 30.52
CA TYR A 112 -10.11 -17.74 30.12
C TYR A 112 -10.07 -18.79 29.01
N SER A 113 -9.16 -19.76 29.10
CA SER A 113 -8.87 -20.73 28.05
C SER A 113 -10.07 -21.59 27.61
N GLU A 114 -11.06 -21.80 28.50
CA GLU A 114 -12.29 -22.53 28.19
C GLU A 114 -13.34 -21.66 27.49
N LEU A 115 -13.23 -20.35 27.58
CA LEU A 115 -14.24 -19.40 27.08
C LEU A 115 -13.76 -18.57 25.88
N LEU A 116 -12.45 -18.41 25.72
CA LEU A 116 -11.87 -17.52 24.71
C LEU A 116 -10.91 -18.27 23.79
N THR A 117 -11.41 -18.60 22.62
CA THR A 117 -10.67 -19.25 21.55
C THR A 117 -10.10 -18.22 20.54
N PRO A 118 -9.13 -18.57 19.70
CA PRO A 118 -8.71 -17.72 18.58
C PRO A 118 -9.86 -17.35 17.61
N GLU A 119 -10.86 -18.22 17.50
CA GLU A 119 -12.04 -17.96 16.68
C GLU A 119 -12.91 -16.83 17.25
N ASP A 120 -13.02 -16.75 18.58
CA ASP A 120 -13.75 -15.68 19.27
C ASP A 120 -13.04 -14.34 19.04
N VAL A 121 -11.70 -14.31 19.14
CA VAL A 121 -10.89 -13.13 18.82
C VAL A 121 -11.09 -12.72 17.36
N LEU A 122 -11.04 -13.68 16.44
CA LEU A 122 -11.25 -13.42 15.02
C LEU A 122 -12.62 -12.79 14.76
N SER A 123 -13.66 -13.20 15.47
CA SER A 123 -15.01 -12.65 15.37
C SER A 123 -15.11 -11.18 15.78
N VAL A 124 -14.22 -10.72 16.68
CA VAL A 124 -14.16 -9.30 17.08
C VAL A 124 -13.80 -8.41 15.89
N TYR A 125 -12.85 -8.85 15.06
CA TYR A 125 -12.32 -8.05 13.93
C TYR A 125 -12.99 -8.34 12.58
N THR A 126 -13.82 -9.38 12.53
CA THR A 126 -14.42 -9.86 11.28
C THR A 126 -15.95 -9.90 11.34
N THR A 127 -16.55 -10.07 10.18
CA THR A 127 -18.00 -10.31 10.04
C THR A 127 -18.26 -11.30 8.91
N MET A 128 -19.38 -12.00 9.00
CA MET A 128 -19.81 -12.94 7.96
C MET A 128 -20.54 -12.20 6.84
N ARG A 129 -20.28 -12.59 5.60
CA ARG A 129 -21.01 -12.18 4.41
C ARG A 129 -21.56 -13.41 3.71
N TYR A 130 -22.80 -13.30 3.30
CA TYR A 130 -23.49 -14.32 2.55
C TYR A 130 -23.66 -13.86 1.11
N TYR A 131 -23.46 -14.76 0.16
CA TYR A 131 -23.67 -14.49 -1.25
C TYR A 131 -24.22 -15.73 -1.93
N THR A 132 -25.01 -15.52 -2.98
CA THR A 132 -25.60 -16.57 -3.78
C THR A 132 -25.41 -16.27 -5.26
N SER A 133 -25.41 -17.29 -6.09
CA SER A 133 -25.47 -17.14 -7.54
C SER A 133 -26.91 -16.95 -7.97
N ILE A 134 -27.13 -16.04 -8.92
CA ILE A 134 -28.46 -15.72 -9.46
C ILE A 134 -28.55 -16.30 -10.87
N HIS A 135 -29.67 -16.98 -11.17
CA HIS A 135 -29.94 -17.46 -12.51
C HIS A 135 -30.17 -16.26 -13.45
N PRO A 136 -29.44 -16.16 -14.56
CA PRO A 136 -29.44 -14.95 -15.40
C PRO A 136 -30.77 -14.68 -16.10
N GLU A 137 -31.55 -15.73 -16.38
CA GLU A 137 -32.81 -15.60 -17.12
C GLU A 137 -34.01 -15.19 -16.26
N ASN A 138 -34.10 -15.67 -15.02
CA ASN A 138 -35.24 -15.45 -14.16
C ASN A 138 -34.95 -14.65 -12.89
N GLY A 139 -33.69 -14.31 -12.63
CA GLY A 139 -33.28 -13.53 -11.46
C GLY A 139 -33.41 -14.24 -10.11
N VAL A 140 -33.71 -15.56 -10.11
CA VAL A 140 -33.89 -16.36 -8.89
C VAL A 140 -32.55 -16.93 -8.43
N ALA A 141 -32.37 -17.07 -7.11
CA ALA A 141 -31.21 -17.71 -6.53
C ALA A 141 -31.09 -19.16 -6.94
N LEU A 142 -29.92 -19.60 -7.37
CA LEU A 142 -29.65 -21.00 -7.69
C LEU A 142 -29.68 -21.83 -6.40
N TYR A 143 -30.37 -22.98 -6.46
CA TYR A 143 -30.37 -23.91 -5.35
C TYR A 143 -28.96 -24.41 -5.01
N GLY A 144 -28.62 -24.45 -3.72
CA GLY A 144 -27.29 -24.89 -3.25
C GLY A 144 -26.14 -23.90 -3.50
N SER A 145 -26.42 -22.67 -3.97
CA SER A 145 -25.39 -21.66 -4.27
C SER A 145 -25.16 -20.63 -3.15
N LEU A 146 -25.74 -20.87 -1.97
CA LEU A 146 -25.46 -20.03 -0.81
C LEU A 146 -24.04 -20.31 -0.31
N HIS A 147 -23.23 -19.29 -0.31
CA HIS A 147 -21.87 -19.33 0.19
C HIS A 147 -21.66 -18.33 1.31
N THR A 148 -20.80 -18.69 2.24
CA THR A 148 -20.40 -17.87 3.37
C THR A 148 -18.96 -17.40 3.20
N MET A 149 -18.70 -16.17 3.57
CA MET A 149 -17.35 -15.59 3.53
C MET A 149 -17.12 -14.71 4.74
N ARG A 150 -16.02 -14.93 5.41
CA ARG A 150 -15.57 -14.05 6.46
C ARG A 150 -14.84 -12.86 5.84
N VAL A 151 -15.07 -11.66 6.36
CA VAL A 151 -14.41 -10.44 5.91
C VAL A 151 -13.97 -9.61 7.11
N VAL A 152 -12.81 -8.98 7.00
CA VAL A 152 -12.33 -7.99 7.97
C VAL A 152 -13.25 -6.78 7.94
N LYS A 153 -13.60 -6.26 9.11
CA LYS A 153 -14.51 -5.11 9.26
C LYS A 153 -13.92 -3.84 8.61
N LYS A 154 -14.80 -2.98 8.13
CA LYS A 154 -14.46 -1.62 7.73
C LYS A 154 -13.89 -0.85 8.92
N GLY A 155 -12.89 0.00 8.68
CA GLY A 155 -12.25 0.83 9.71
C GLY A 155 -11.04 0.17 10.35
N THR A 156 -10.82 -1.14 10.11
CA THR A 156 -9.63 -1.85 10.60
C THR A 156 -8.35 -1.21 10.05
N VAL A 157 -7.36 -1.06 10.90
CA VAL A 157 -6.07 -0.46 10.58
C VAL A 157 -4.97 -1.50 10.70
N PHE A 158 -4.14 -1.61 9.67
CA PHE A 158 -2.96 -2.47 9.66
C PHE A 158 -1.72 -1.60 9.49
N GLN A 159 -0.61 -2.00 10.10
CA GLN A 159 0.67 -1.33 10.00
C GLN A 159 1.77 -2.32 9.63
N GLY A 160 2.66 -1.91 8.73
CA GLY A 160 3.82 -2.68 8.31
C GLY A 160 4.90 -1.77 7.77
N THR A 161 5.98 -2.36 7.27
CA THR A 161 7.14 -1.63 6.75
C THR A 161 7.47 -2.03 5.32
N ILE A 162 7.94 -1.05 4.57
CA ILE A 162 8.56 -1.22 3.26
C ILE A 162 10.01 -0.76 3.39
N GLU A 163 10.95 -1.62 2.99
CA GLU A 163 12.39 -1.36 3.03
C GLU A 163 13.00 -1.59 1.64
N TRP A 164 13.98 -0.80 1.26
CA TRP A 164 14.74 -0.97 0.01
C TRP A 164 16.22 -0.69 0.21
N ASP A 165 17.04 -1.41 -0.55
CA ASP A 165 18.49 -1.38 -0.37
C ASP A 165 19.19 -0.28 -1.19
N HIS A 166 18.67 0.04 -2.37
CA HIS A 166 19.22 1.06 -3.26
C HIS A 166 18.12 1.75 -4.05
N ASP A 167 18.41 2.97 -4.47
CA ASP A 167 17.49 3.80 -5.24
C ASP A 167 17.48 3.35 -6.70
N VAL A 168 16.54 2.48 -7.07
CA VAL A 168 16.38 1.95 -8.44
C VAL A 168 15.76 3.00 -9.37
N PHE A 169 15.02 3.94 -8.81
CA PHE A 169 14.30 4.97 -9.56
C PHE A 169 15.08 6.27 -9.70
N ASP A 170 16.32 6.35 -9.19
CA ASP A 170 17.16 7.52 -9.41
C ASP A 170 17.51 7.62 -10.89
N LEU A 171 16.95 8.65 -11.53
CA LEU A 171 17.44 9.08 -12.82
C LEU A 171 18.86 9.64 -12.63
N PRO A 172 19.84 9.28 -13.51
CA PRO A 172 21.08 10.00 -13.54
C PRO A 172 20.74 11.49 -13.69
N SER A 173 21.23 12.31 -12.77
CA SER A 173 21.07 13.76 -12.84
C SER A 173 21.52 14.20 -14.23
N VAL A 174 20.55 14.51 -15.10
CA VAL A 174 20.85 15.17 -16.36
C VAL A 174 21.30 16.54 -15.95
N ASP A 175 22.61 16.76 -15.89
CA ASP A 175 23.20 18.08 -15.87
C ASP A 175 22.68 18.79 -17.10
N VAL A 176 21.60 19.55 -16.93
CA VAL A 176 21.12 20.48 -17.94
C VAL A 176 22.19 21.57 -18.02
N ALA A 177 23.25 21.26 -18.77
CA ALA A 177 24.19 22.26 -19.22
C ALA A 177 23.39 23.26 -20.05
N TYR A 178 22.97 24.32 -19.42
CA TYR A 178 22.49 25.50 -20.11
C TYR A 178 23.63 25.96 -21.04
N GLN A 179 23.63 25.51 -22.28
CA GLN A 179 24.41 26.14 -23.32
C GLN A 179 23.86 27.56 -23.44
N LYS A 180 24.63 28.49 -22.87
CA LYS A 180 24.45 29.90 -23.18
C LYS A 180 24.74 30.07 -24.66
N ASP A 181 23.67 30.18 -25.43
CA ASP A 181 23.76 30.66 -26.80
C ASP A 181 24.37 32.06 -26.80
N THR A 182 25.64 32.13 -27.12
CA THR A 182 26.33 33.39 -27.33
C THR A 182 25.99 33.91 -28.72
N GLY A 183 24.75 34.33 -28.90
CA GLY A 183 24.35 35.14 -30.06
C GLY A 183 25.07 36.48 -30.04
N LYS A 184 25.83 36.73 -31.09
CA LYS A 184 26.57 37.96 -31.38
C LYS A 184 25.69 39.20 -31.27
N LYS A 185 26.25 40.17 -30.55
CA LYS A 185 25.69 41.51 -30.35
C LYS A 185 25.56 42.29 -31.64
N GLU A 186 24.42 42.91 -31.85
CA GLU A 186 24.33 44.24 -32.49
C GLU A 186 23.93 45.27 -31.45
N LYS A 187 24.72 46.38 -31.45
CA LYS A 187 24.57 47.54 -30.58
C LYS A 187 23.40 48.38 -31.01
N LYS A 188 22.44 48.70 -30.12
CA LYS A 188 21.77 50.02 -30.13
C LYS A 188 21.49 50.46 -28.70
N SER A 189 21.92 51.69 -28.45
CA SER A 189 21.80 52.49 -27.27
C SER A 189 20.35 52.78 -26.88
N HIS A 190 20.00 52.80 -25.62
CA HIS A 190 19.42 53.93 -24.87
C HIS A 190 18.75 53.51 -23.55
N GLN A 191 19.09 54.30 -22.55
CA GLN A 191 18.37 54.61 -21.31
C GLN A 191 18.36 53.62 -20.12
N LYS A 192 19.07 54.10 -19.13
CA LYS A 192 19.06 53.65 -17.72
C LYS A 192 17.66 53.74 -17.10
N ARG A 193 17.17 52.64 -16.54
CA ARG A 193 16.25 52.68 -15.41
C ARG A 193 16.72 51.63 -14.39
N SER A 194 17.18 52.16 -13.25
CA SER A 194 17.59 51.39 -12.10
C SER A 194 16.40 50.73 -11.45
N TYR A 195 16.25 49.40 -11.55
CA TYR A 195 15.39 48.62 -10.70
C TYR A 195 16.23 47.97 -9.61
N ARG A 196 16.01 48.42 -8.39
CA ARG A 196 16.52 47.86 -7.14
C ARG A 196 16.05 46.41 -7.05
N LYS A 197 16.92 45.41 -7.28
CA LYS A 197 16.67 44.01 -6.96
C LYS A 197 16.58 43.85 -5.45
N LYS A 198 15.35 43.70 -4.93
CA LYS A 198 15.13 43.14 -3.60
C LYS A 198 15.48 41.66 -3.67
N THR A 199 16.63 41.29 -3.15
CA THR A 199 17.00 39.91 -2.88
C THR A 199 16.14 39.38 -1.75
N TYR A 200 15.08 38.64 -2.08
CA TYR A 200 14.38 37.81 -1.12
C TYR A 200 15.30 36.62 -0.81
N ARG A 201 16.02 36.73 0.30
CA ARG A 201 16.63 35.55 0.94
C ARG A 201 15.54 34.66 1.43
N LYS A 202 15.10 33.67 0.62
CA LYS A 202 14.32 32.55 1.10
C LYS A 202 15.20 31.82 2.12
N LYS A 203 14.80 31.89 3.40
CA LYS A 203 15.27 30.93 4.41
C LYS A 203 14.86 29.55 3.91
N ALA A 204 15.82 28.77 3.45
CA ALA A 204 15.62 27.34 3.22
C ALA A 204 15.32 26.73 4.58
N ALA A 205 14.05 26.44 4.85
CA ALA A 205 13.69 25.45 5.83
C ALA A 205 14.40 24.17 5.39
N LYS A 206 15.13 23.51 6.29
CA LYS A 206 15.62 22.16 6.11
C LYS A 206 14.41 21.23 6.01
N SER A 207 13.79 21.14 4.84
CA SER A 207 13.00 19.98 4.48
C SER A 207 14.01 18.85 4.27
N GLN A 208 13.89 17.78 5.03
CA GLN A 208 14.50 16.51 4.66
C GLN A 208 14.00 16.23 3.22
N THR A 209 14.91 16.32 2.26
CA THR A 209 14.61 15.95 0.87
C THR A 209 14.36 14.44 0.89
N LYS A 210 13.10 14.04 0.64
CA LYS A 210 12.74 12.64 0.44
C LYS A 210 13.57 12.08 -0.71
N SER A 211 13.93 10.81 -0.64
CA SER A 211 14.57 10.14 -1.79
C SER A 211 13.55 10.00 -2.93
N HIS A 212 14.02 9.97 -4.15
CA HIS A 212 13.13 9.81 -5.32
C HIS A 212 12.36 8.49 -5.26
N THR A 213 13.00 7.43 -4.76
CA THR A 213 12.35 6.12 -4.52
C THR A 213 11.20 6.24 -3.49
N GLU A 214 11.37 7.06 -2.44
CA GLU A 214 10.30 7.30 -1.47
C GLU A 214 9.09 8.00 -2.10
N GLU A 215 9.31 9.00 -2.96
CA GLU A 215 8.25 9.68 -3.70
C GLU A 215 7.50 8.72 -4.64
N ILE A 216 8.21 7.82 -5.32
CA ILE A 216 7.60 6.80 -6.18
C ILE A 216 6.79 5.81 -5.35
N ILE A 217 7.28 5.37 -4.18
CA ILE A 217 6.52 4.52 -3.27
C ILE A 217 5.24 5.24 -2.80
N GLU A 218 5.31 6.51 -2.44
CA GLU A 218 4.12 7.31 -2.08
C GLU A 218 3.08 7.33 -3.22
N LEU A 219 3.53 7.52 -4.46
CA LEU A 219 2.64 7.49 -5.63
C LEU A 219 1.99 6.12 -5.80
N MET A 220 2.76 5.03 -5.69
CA MET A 220 2.22 3.66 -5.75
C MET A 220 1.17 3.41 -4.68
N LEU A 221 1.44 3.85 -3.44
CA LEU A 221 0.52 3.70 -2.31
C LEU A 221 -0.74 4.56 -2.48
N ALA A 222 -0.62 5.77 -3.00
CA ALA A 222 -1.75 6.66 -3.27
C ALA A 222 -2.67 6.11 -4.38
N ASN A 223 -2.10 5.43 -5.38
CA ASN A 223 -2.87 4.79 -6.46
C ASN A 223 -3.52 3.46 -6.00
N LEU A 224 -3.01 2.83 -4.94
CA LEU A 224 -3.52 1.55 -4.45
C LEU A 224 -4.85 1.73 -3.70
N ARG A 225 -5.97 1.60 -4.43
CA ARG A 225 -7.32 1.86 -3.92
C ARG A 225 -8.07 0.61 -3.47
N PHE A 226 -7.78 -0.54 -4.08
CA PHE A 226 -8.47 -1.79 -3.82
C PHE A 226 -7.52 -2.96 -3.71
N VAL A 227 -7.75 -3.83 -2.72
CA VAL A 227 -6.96 -5.04 -2.46
C VAL A 227 -7.87 -6.21 -2.08
N GLY A 228 -7.31 -7.41 -2.11
CA GLY A 228 -8.06 -8.64 -1.77
C GLY A 228 -8.93 -9.17 -2.90
N THR A 229 -9.86 -10.04 -2.57
CA THR A 229 -10.76 -10.69 -3.54
C THR A 229 -12.10 -9.96 -3.65
N LYS A 230 -12.83 -10.23 -4.74
CA LYS A 230 -14.17 -9.67 -5.00
C LYS A 230 -14.26 -8.14 -4.95
N ARG A 231 -13.20 -7.46 -5.41
CA ARG A 231 -13.10 -5.99 -5.51
C ARG A 231 -14.30 -5.35 -6.26
N ASN A 232 -14.82 -6.03 -7.26
CA ASN A 232 -16.00 -5.63 -8.04
C ASN A 232 -17.35 -5.79 -7.30
N ARG A 233 -17.35 -6.33 -6.08
CA ARG A 233 -18.55 -6.53 -5.25
C ARG A 233 -18.54 -5.63 -4.00
N GLY A 234 -17.85 -4.48 -4.05
CA GLY A 234 -17.79 -3.50 -2.97
C GLY A 234 -16.88 -3.89 -1.80
N LEU A 235 -15.99 -4.87 -2.01
CA LEU A 235 -14.99 -5.27 -1.01
C LEU A 235 -13.62 -4.69 -1.35
N GLY A 236 -12.78 -4.58 -0.33
CA GLY A 236 -11.35 -4.33 -0.49
C GLY A 236 -10.93 -2.90 -0.73
N ALA A 237 -11.82 -1.91 -0.59
CA ALA A 237 -11.42 -0.50 -0.66
C ALA A 237 -10.54 -0.16 0.55
N ILE A 238 -9.38 0.42 0.29
CA ILE A 238 -8.40 0.81 1.31
C ILE A 238 -7.88 2.22 1.08
N ARG A 239 -7.19 2.73 2.10
CA ARG A 239 -6.32 3.91 2.02
C ARG A 239 -4.99 3.55 2.65
N CYS A 240 -3.90 3.84 1.94
CA CYS A 240 -2.53 3.71 2.44
C CYS A 240 -1.97 5.08 2.76
N GLU A 241 -1.23 5.18 3.87
CA GLU A 241 -0.55 6.41 4.30
C GLU A 241 0.84 6.04 4.83
N ILE A 242 1.85 6.86 4.52
CA ILE A 242 3.19 6.77 5.13
C ILE A 242 3.15 7.55 6.44
N LYS A 243 3.79 6.98 7.46
CA LYS A 243 3.82 7.53 8.82
C LYS A 243 5.20 8.07 9.16
#